data_f2b81945548a1c20694fcab1db312113
#
_entry.id   f2b81945548a1c20694fcab1db312113
#
_cell.length_a   1.000
_cell.length_b   1.000
_cell.length_c   1.000
_cell.angle_alpha   90.00
_cell.angle_beta   90.00
_cell.angle_gamma   90.00
#
_symmetry.space_group_name_H-M   'P 1'
#
loop_
_entity.id
_entity.type
_entity.pdbx_description
1 polymer ?
#
loop_
_entity_poly.entity_id
_entity_poly.type
_entity_poly.pdbx_seq_one_letter_code
_entity_poly.pdbx_strand_id
1 'polypeptide(L)'
;IILSGNNTYTGDTTISAGTFRVSGTLSDNTDVINSGTYDVDATDTIQSISGSGGVELANGITLTSGDSGNDTVSGVISGSGSFTKAGSGTLTFSATNTYTGDTTISAGTLTVSGTLADTTDVINSGTYDVDATDTIQSLSGSGSVQLADSITLTTGDSGNDTVSGVISGLGSLVKAGSGILTFSGANTYTGDTTCLLYTSDAADELSC
;
A
#
# COMPACT_ATOMS: atom_id res chain seq x y z
N ILE A 1 21.69 2.18 15.52
CA ILE A 1 22.29 0.83 15.33
C ILE A 1 22.24 0.52 13.86
N ILE A 2 23.29 -0.14 13.33
CA ILE A 2 23.34 -0.58 11.94
C ILE A 2 23.61 -2.09 11.93
N LEU A 3 22.79 -2.86 11.24
CA LEU A 3 23.00 -4.26 10.92
C LEU A 3 23.28 -4.42 9.41
N SER A 4 24.48 -4.93 9.06
CA SER A 4 24.93 -5.03 7.67
C SER A 4 25.06 -6.46 7.14
N GLY A 5 24.80 -7.46 7.97
CA GLY A 5 24.89 -8.88 7.59
C GLY A 5 23.51 -9.54 7.47
N ASN A 6 23.49 -10.78 7.02
CA ASN A 6 22.29 -11.62 7.08
C ASN A 6 22.13 -12.11 8.52
N ASN A 7 21.16 -11.55 9.22
CA ASN A 7 20.91 -11.86 10.62
C ASN A 7 19.90 -13.01 10.71
N THR A 8 20.23 -14.00 11.53
CA THR A 8 19.44 -15.26 11.61
C THR A 8 18.76 -15.45 12.96
N TYR A 9 18.77 -14.43 13.83
CA TYR A 9 18.00 -14.50 15.06
C TYR A 9 16.50 -14.43 14.74
N THR A 10 15.70 -15.17 15.49
CA THR A 10 14.26 -15.33 15.28
C THR A 10 13.41 -14.67 16.37
N GLY A 11 14.04 -13.99 17.31
CA GLY A 11 13.33 -13.21 18.33
C GLY A 11 12.92 -11.84 17.80
N ASP A 12 12.00 -11.21 18.48
CA ASP A 12 11.47 -9.90 18.11
C ASP A 12 12.55 -8.82 18.09
N THR A 13 12.43 -7.89 17.16
CA THR A 13 13.25 -6.68 17.08
C THR A 13 12.44 -5.51 17.59
N THR A 14 12.73 -5.04 18.80
CA THR A 14 12.05 -3.86 19.36
C THR A 14 12.89 -2.60 19.18
N ILE A 15 12.35 -1.63 18.47
CA ILE A 15 12.95 -0.30 18.26
C ILE A 15 12.21 0.69 19.17
N SER A 16 12.71 0.92 20.37
CA SER A 16 12.07 1.80 21.35
C SER A 16 12.28 3.28 21.05
N ALA A 17 13.41 3.65 20.44
CA ALA A 17 13.75 5.02 20.05
C ALA A 17 14.97 5.04 19.10
N GLY A 18 15.19 6.18 18.45
CA GLY A 18 16.32 6.39 17.54
C GLY A 18 16.17 5.61 16.24
N THR A 19 17.27 5.44 15.50
CA THR A 19 17.28 4.75 14.20
C THR A 19 17.91 3.38 14.29
N PHE A 20 17.21 2.39 13.79
CA PHE A 20 17.69 1.03 13.54
C PHE A 20 17.76 0.82 12.03
N ARG A 21 18.97 0.80 11.50
CA ARG A 21 19.23 0.66 10.07
C ARG A 21 19.63 -0.76 9.72
N VAL A 22 18.98 -1.32 8.71
CA VAL A 22 19.26 -2.66 8.19
C VAL A 22 19.68 -2.55 6.74
N SER A 23 20.98 -2.73 6.50
CA SER A 23 21.56 -2.79 5.15
C SER A 23 21.90 -4.23 4.71
N GLY A 24 21.63 -5.19 5.54
CA GLY A 24 21.57 -6.63 5.25
C GLY A 24 20.13 -7.11 5.35
N THR A 25 19.91 -8.31 5.95
CA THR A 25 18.58 -8.86 6.18
C THR A 25 18.35 -9.22 7.63
N LEU A 26 17.11 -9.18 8.09
CA LEU A 26 16.64 -9.87 9.28
C LEU A 26 16.21 -11.30 8.92
N SER A 27 15.82 -12.07 9.91
CA SER A 27 15.20 -13.37 9.67
C SER A 27 13.73 -13.18 9.29
N ASP A 28 13.24 -13.97 8.33
CA ASP A 28 11.82 -14.00 7.92
C ASP A 28 10.84 -14.33 9.07
N ASN A 29 11.37 -14.79 10.21
CA ASN A 29 10.59 -15.11 11.42
C ASN A 29 10.73 -14.04 12.52
N THR A 30 11.19 -12.86 12.19
CA THR A 30 11.38 -11.76 13.14
C THR A 30 10.21 -10.80 13.09
N ASP A 31 9.58 -10.53 14.23
CA ASP A 31 8.62 -9.44 14.38
C ASP A 31 9.37 -8.12 14.65
N VAL A 32 9.01 -7.06 13.94
CA VAL A 32 9.55 -5.72 14.15
C VAL A 32 8.52 -4.83 14.85
N ILE A 33 8.80 -4.49 16.12
CA ILE A 33 7.97 -3.60 16.94
C ILE A 33 8.64 -2.24 16.98
N ASN A 34 8.14 -1.29 16.18
CA ASN A 34 8.81 -0.02 15.92
C ASN A 34 8.13 1.17 16.60
N SER A 35 8.85 1.83 17.52
CA SER A 35 8.51 3.13 18.11
C SER A 35 9.56 4.21 17.82
N GLY A 36 10.60 3.88 17.04
CA GLY A 36 11.66 4.79 16.59
C GLY A 36 11.62 5.00 15.08
N THR A 37 12.75 4.78 14.43
CA THR A 37 12.86 4.74 12.95
C THR A 37 13.44 3.40 12.53
N TYR A 38 12.71 2.68 11.69
CA TYR A 38 13.19 1.48 11.01
C TYR A 38 13.63 1.85 9.59
N ASP A 39 14.94 1.87 9.36
CA ASP A 39 15.57 2.30 8.10
C ASP A 39 16.03 1.04 7.35
N VAL A 40 15.39 0.77 6.22
CA VAL A 40 15.53 -0.46 5.42
C VAL A 40 16.26 -0.14 4.13
N ASP A 41 17.53 -0.56 4.03
CA ASP A 41 18.40 -0.29 2.88
C ASP A 41 18.56 -1.49 1.94
N ALA A 42 18.02 -2.63 2.27
CA ALA A 42 18.08 -3.84 1.45
C ALA A 42 16.72 -4.50 1.36
N THR A 43 16.45 -5.17 0.25
CA THR A 43 15.25 -6.02 0.13
C THR A 43 15.26 -7.07 1.21
N ASP A 44 14.19 -7.14 1.98
CA ASP A 44 14.08 -7.99 3.15
C ASP A 44 12.65 -8.53 3.31
N THR A 45 12.56 -9.68 3.97
CA THR A 45 11.30 -10.28 4.41
C THR A 45 11.35 -10.42 5.93
N ILE A 46 10.33 -9.93 6.60
CA ILE A 46 10.13 -10.07 8.05
C ILE A 46 8.78 -10.71 8.34
N GLN A 47 8.62 -11.32 9.51
CA GLN A 47 7.34 -11.95 9.87
C GLN A 47 6.24 -10.91 9.99
N SER A 48 6.42 -9.89 10.83
CA SER A 48 5.45 -8.80 10.97
C SER A 48 6.13 -7.46 11.25
N ILE A 49 5.37 -6.38 11.06
CA ILE A 49 5.76 -5.03 11.44
C ILE A 49 4.59 -4.32 12.12
N SER A 50 4.86 -3.69 13.27
CA SER A 50 3.87 -2.92 14.01
C SER A 50 4.50 -1.73 14.73
N GLY A 51 3.64 -0.80 15.17
CA GLY A 51 4.05 0.31 16.03
C GLY A 51 3.88 1.69 15.40
N SER A 52 4.32 2.72 16.16
CA SER A 52 4.11 4.12 15.80
C SER A 52 5.34 4.82 15.23
N GLY A 53 6.45 4.11 15.12
CA GLY A 53 7.69 4.64 14.56
C GLY A 53 7.67 4.74 13.04
N GLY A 54 8.47 5.64 12.49
CA GLY A 54 8.63 5.78 11.04
C GLY A 54 9.33 4.58 10.41
N VAL A 55 8.97 4.29 9.17
CA VAL A 55 9.67 3.28 8.35
C VAL A 55 10.21 4.00 7.12
N GLU A 56 11.49 3.84 6.84
CA GLU A 56 12.14 4.43 5.67
C GLU A 56 12.60 3.32 4.72
N LEU A 57 12.08 3.33 3.49
CA LEU A 57 12.38 2.34 2.46
C LEU A 57 13.31 2.95 1.42
N ALA A 58 14.55 2.44 1.35
CA ALA A 58 15.52 2.93 0.38
C ALA A 58 15.07 2.65 -1.07
N ASN A 59 15.65 3.37 -2.01
CA ASN A 59 15.34 3.22 -3.44
C ASN A 59 15.65 1.81 -3.97
N GLY A 60 14.71 1.24 -4.71
CA GLY A 60 14.86 -0.05 -5.41
C GLY A 60 14.81 -1.28 -4.50
N ILE A 61 14.45 -1.12 -3.21
CA ILE A 61 14.24 -2.26 -2.31
C ILE A 61 12.75 -2.57 -2.15
N THR A 62 12.47 -3.76 -1.67
CA THR A 62 11.13 -4.16 -1.24
C THR A 62 11.19 -4.71 0.19
N LEU A 63 10.39 -4.14 1.07
CA LEU A 63 10.12 -4.74 2.37
C LEU A 63 8.87 -5.61 2.27
N THR A 64 9.02 -6.90 2.55
CA THR A 64 7.89 -7.83 2.64
C THR A 64 7.56 -8.10 4.09
N SER A 65 6.29 -7.97 4.45
CA SER A 65 5.80 -8.25 5.80
C SER A 65 4.42 -8.89 5.77
N GLY A 66 4.19 -9.79 6.69
CA GLY A 66 2.88 -10.35 6.97
C GLY A 66 2.91 -11.80 7.40
N ASP A 67 2.22 -12.05 8.47
CA ASP A 67 1.95 -13.36 9.06
C ASP A 67 0.45 -13.71 8.97
N SER A 68 -0.06 -14.45 9.94
CA SER A 68 -1.50 -14.73 10.12
C SER A 68 -2.16 -13.83 11.18
N GLY A 69 -1.39 -12.96 11.84
CA GLY A 69 -1.85 -12.03 12.87
C GLY A 69 -2.45 -10.74 12.30
N ASN A 70 -2.83 -9.86 13.20
CA ASN A 70 -3.32 -8.54 12.86
C ASN A 70 -2.38 -7.49 13.46
N ASP A 71 -1.77 -6.69 12.58
CA ASP A 71 -0.76 -5.71 12.94
C ASP A 71 -1.18 -4.30 12.49
N THR A 72 -0.63 -3.29 13.16
CA THR A 72 -0.88 -1.89 12.80
C THR A 72 0.43 -1.12 12.76
N VAL A 73 0.72 -0.50 11.63
CA VAL A 73 1.74 0.53 11.47
C VAL A 73 1.03 1.88 11.52
N SER A 74 1.20 2.58 12.63
CA SER A 74 0.65 3.91 12.81
C SER A 74 1.67 5.03 12.57
N GLY A 75 2.93 4.67 12.34
CA GLY A 75 3.96 5.57 11.86
C GLY A 75 3.93 5.73 10.34
N VAL A 76 4.55 6.79 9.84
CA VAL A 76 4.65 7.05 8.41
C VAL A 76 5.65 6.09 7.76
N ILE A 77 5.24 5.44 6.68
CA ILE A 77 6.15 4.73 5.77
C ILE A 77 6.56 5.73 4.68
N SER A 78 7.85 5.90 4.48
CA SER A 78 8.44 6.90 3.58
C SER A 78 9.54 6.30 2.72
N GLY A 79 10.08 7.09 1.77
CA GLY A 79 11.16 6.67 0.86
C GLY A 79 10.67 6.31 -0.53
N SER A 80 11.50 5.65 -1.31
CA SER A 80 11.18 5.29 -2.71
C SER A 80 11.24 3.78 -2.98
N GLY A 81 11.34 2.97 -1.93
CA GLY A 81 11.20 1.52 -1.99
C GLY A 81 9.73 1.09 -2.03
N SER A 82 9.51 -0.19 -2.28
CA SER A 82 8.21 -0.85 -2.38
C SER A 82 7.86 -1.60 -1.10
N PHE A 83 6.57 -1.83 -0.88
CA PHE A 83 6.08 -2.64 0.23
C PHE A 83 5.23 -3.81 -0.26
N THR A 84 5.47 -5.01 0.28
CA THR A 84 4.65 -6.19 0.01
C THR A 84 3.98 -6.66 1.29
N LYS A 85 2.63 -6.65 1.30
CA LYS A 85 1.83 -7.34 2.30
C LYS A 85 1.69 -8.81 1.90
N ALA A 86 2.28 -9.71 2.70
CA ALA A 86 2.17 -11.15 2.56
C ALA A 86 1.39 -11.75 3.75
N GLY A 87 1.28 -13.08 3.79
CA GLY A 87 0.57 -13.77 4.88
C GLY A 87 -0.93 -13.54 4.89
N SER A 88 -1.66 -14.33 5.67
CA SER A 88 -3.14 -14.38 5.66
C SER A 88 -3.80 -13.38 6.63
N GLY A 89 -3.03 -12.74 7.50
CA GLY A 89 -3.53 -11.77 8.49
C GLY A 89 -3.85 -10.40 7.91
N THR A 90 -4.23 -9.48 8.78
CA THR A 90 -4.52 -8.09 8.44
C THR A 90 -3.36 -7.18 8.85
N LEU A 91 -2.90 -6.34 7.93
CA LEU A 91 -1.98 -5.26 8.23
C LEU A 91 -2.69 -3.93 8.01
N THR A 92 -2.69 -3.07 9.01
CA THR A 92 -3.33 -1.75 8.93
C THR A 92 -2.28 -0.65 8.81
N PHE A 93 -2.39 0.20 7.79
CA PHE A 93 -1.66 1.45 7.66
C PHE A 93 -2.57 2.61 8.06
N SER A 94 -2.29 3.24 9.21
CA SER A 94 -3.16 4.30 9.73
C SER A 94 -2.59 5.71 9.59
N ALA A 95 -1.37 5.85 9.07
CA ALA A 95 -0.75 7.14 8.79
C ALA A 95 -0.93 7.57 7.33
N THR A 96 -0.64 8.84 7.04
CA THR A 96 -0.41 9.33 5.68
C THR A 96 0.97 8.88 5.21
N ASN A 97 1.03 7.83 4.40
CA ASN A 97 2.27 7.26 3.91
C ASN A 97 2.76 8.00 2.67
N THR A 98 4.07 8.12 2.53
CA THR A 98 4.70 8.92 1.47
C THR A 98 5.73 8.15 0.66
N TYR A 99 5.86 6.84 0.86
CA TYR A 99 6.72 6.02 0.00
C TYR A 99 6.14 5.95 -1.43
N THR A 100 7.02 5.97 -2.42
CA THR A 100 6.62 6.12 -3.83
C THR A 100 6.78 4.85 -4.67
N GLY A 101 7.27 3.78 -4.07
CA GLY A 101 7.31 2.47 -4.73
C GLY A 101 5.95 1.75 -4.65
N ASP A 102 5.85 0.63 -5.32
CA ASP A 102 4.60 -0.15 -5.41
C ASP A 102 4.17 -0.73 -4.07
N THR A 103 2.86 -0.87 -3.89
CA THR A 103 2.25 -1.62 -2.82
C THR A 103 1.67 -2.92 -3.38
N THR A 104 2.28 -4.06 -3.05
CA THR A 104 1.78 -5.36 -3.46
C THR A 104 1.05 -6.04 -2.30
N ILE A 105 -0.19 -6.45 -2.52
CA ILE A 105 -0.97 -7.27 -1.59
C ILE A 105 -1.00 -8.70 -2.14
N SER A 106 -0.08 -9.54 -1.68
CA SER A 106 0.04 -10.91 -2.14
C SER A 106 -0.98 -11.85 -1.52
N ALA A 107 -1.35 -11.61 -0.25
CA ALA A 107 -2.35 -12.39 0.48
C ALA A 107 -2.86 -11.62 1.70
N GLY A 108 -3.95 -12.11 2.32
CA GLY A 108 -4.60 -11.50 3.49
C GLY A 108 -5.20 -10.14 3.18
N THR A 109 -5.23 -9.27 4.17
CA THR A 109 -5.84 -7.94 4.06
C THR A 109 -4.83 -6.84 4.33
N LEU A 110 -4.76 -5.84 3.46
CA LEU A 110 -4.16 -4.54 3.77
C LEU A 110 -5.31 -3.55 3.97
N THR A 111 -5.47 -3.08 5.21
CA THR A 111 -6.40 -1.99 5.54
C THR A 111 -5.65 -0.67 5.52
N VAL A 112 -6.12 0.31 4.75
CA VAL A 112 -5.56 1.67 4.71
C VAL A 112 -6.61 2.62 5.29
N SER A 113 -6.41 2.97 6.55
CA SER A 113 -7.22 3.97 7.26
C SER A 113 -6.56 5.35 7.32
N GLY A 114 -5.29 5.43 6.89
CA GLY A 114 -4.62 6.66 6.48
C GLY A 114 -4.67 6.81 4.95
N THR A 115 -3.53 7.18 4.33
CA THR A 115 -3.41 7.26 2.87
C THR A 115 -2.12 6.61 2.37
N LEU A 116 -2.08 6.22 1.11
CA LEU A 116 -0.88 5.93 0.35
C LEU A 116 -0.41 7.19 -0.40
N ALA A 117 0.74 7.16 -1.03
CA ALA A 117 1.16 8.26 -1.89
C ALA A 117 0.42 8.21 -3.25
N ASP A 118 0.08 9.35 -3.79
CA ASP A 118 -0.63 9.48 -5.09
C ASP A 118 0.13 8.83 -6.26
N THR A 119 1.42 8.55 -6.08
CA THR A 119 2.31 7.94 -7.07
C THR A 119 2.50 6.43 -6.87
N THR A 120 1.80 5.83 -5.92
CA THR A 120 1.93 4.40 -5.60
C THR A 120 1.01 3.56 -6.49
N ASP A 121 1.55 2.53 -7.14
CA ASP A 121 0.75 1.49 -7.78
C ASP A 121 0.33 0.43 -6.75
N VAL A 122 -0.95 0.05 -6.76
CA VAL A 122 -1.47 -1.02 -5.90
C VAL A 122 -1.76 -2.27 -6.74
N ILE A 123 -0.99 -3.33 -6.48
CA ILE A 123 -1.11 -4.64 -7.13
C ILE A 123 -1.75 -5.61 -6.12
N ASN A 124 -3.03 -5.88 -6.30
CA ASN A 124 -3.82 -6.61 -5.32
C ASN A 124 -4.18 -8.03 -5.73
N SER A 125 -3.67 -9.02 -4.98
CA SER A 125 -4.08 -10.43 -5.06
C SER A 125 -4.78 -10.93 -3.79
N GLY A 126 -4.85 -10.10 -2.74
CA GLY A 126 -5.54 -10.37 -1.48
C GLY A 126 -6.81 -9.53 -1.32
N THR A 127 -6.90 -8.80 -0.23
CA THR A 127 -7.96 -7.82 0.02
C THR A 127 -7.34 -6.45 0.26
N TYR A 128 -7.71 -5.47 -0.54
CA TYR A 128 -7.40 -4.06 -0.32
C TYR A 128 -8.62 -3.40 0.32
N ASP A 129 -8.49 -3.04 1.59
CA ASP A 129 -9.56 -2.46 2.41
C ASP A 129 -9.26 -0.97 2.62
N VAL A 130 -10.08 -0.11 2.04
CA VAL A 130 -9.88 1.34 1.98
C VAL A 130 -10.86 2.01 2.91
N ASP A 131 -10.36 2.52 4.05
CA ASP A 131 -11.14 3.13 5.11
C ASP A 131 -11.08 4.67 5.11
N ALA A 132 -10.27 5.27 4.23
CA ALA A 132 -10.17 6.72 4.09
C ALA A 132 -10.19 7.12 2.61
N THR A 133 -10.64 8.34 2.33
CA THR A 133 -10.53 8.91 0.99
C THR A 133 -9.05 9.00 0.59
N ASP A 134 -8.71 8.43 -0.54
CA ASP A 134 -7.33 8.28 -0.98
C ASP A 134 -7.20 8.42 -2.50
N THR A 135 -6.01 8.82 -2.95
CA THR A 135 -5.61 8.83 -4.35
C THR A 135 -4.38 7.94 -4.52
N ILE A 136 -4.41 7.03 -5.46
CA ILE A 136 -3.29 6.18 -5.84
C ILE A 136 -3.04 6.27 -7.34
N GLN A 137 -1.83 5.96 -7.80
CA GLN A 137 -1.50 6.05 -9.22
C GLN A 137 -2.28 5.04 -10.04
N SER A 138 -2.23 3.75 -9.69
CA SER A 138 -2.98 2.70 -10.37
C SER A 138 -3.48 1.61 -9.41
N LEU A 139 -4.49 0.86 -9.86
CA LEU A 139 -5.03 -0.29 -9.14
C LEU A 139 -5.22 -1.45 -10.10
N SER A 140 -4.59 -2.58 -9.80
CA SER A 140 -4.67 -3.78 -10.63
C SER A 140 -4.71 -5.05 -9.79
N GLY A 141 -5.07 -6.18 -10.42
CA GLY A 141 -4.99 -7.51 -9.82
C GLY A 141 -6.33 -8.22 -9.66
N SER A 142 -6.27 -9.40 -9.04
CA SER A 142 -7.42 -10.30 -8.89
C SER A 142 -8.03 -10.31 -7.49
N GLY A 143 -7.44 -9.59 -6.56
CA GLY A 143 -7.89 -9.49 -5.18
C GLY A 143 -9.15 -8.63 -5.02
N SER A 144 -9.83 -8.79 -3.91
CA SER A 144 -11.00 -7.99 -3.57
C SER A 144 -10.62 -6.58 -3.15
N VAL A 145 -11.50 -5.62 -3.45
CA VAL A 145 -11.39 -4.24 -2.95
C VAL A 145 -12.63 -3.91 -2.13
N GLN A 146 -12.43 -3.38 -0.93
CA GLN A 146 -13.51 -2.96 -0.05
C GLN A 146 -13.41 -1.45 0.17
N LEU A 147 -14.48 -0.73 -0.10
CA LEU A 147 -14.56 0.73 0.05
C LEU A 147 -15.49 1.06 1.21
N ALA A 148 -14.95 1.66 2.27
CA ALA A 148 -15.75 2.07 3.43
C ALA A 148 -16.82 3.11 3.05
N ASP A 149 -17.78 3.33 3.95
CA ASP A 149 -18.81 4.33 3.74
C ASP A 149 -18.24 5.75 3.66
N SER A 150 -18.80 6.56 2.77
CA SER A 150 -18.49 8.00 2.61
C SER A 150 -17.05 8.30 2.19
N ILE A 151 -16.28 7.30 1.71
CA ILE A 151 -14.95 7.53 1.14
C ILE A 151 -14.97 7.55 -0.38
N THR A 152 -13.92 8.11 -0.97
CA THR A 152 -13.67 8.06 -2.40
C THR A 152 -12.26 7.55 -2.66
N LEU A 153 -12.12 6.47 -3.43
CA LEU A 153 -10.85 6.03 -3.96
C LEU A 153 -10.68 6.59 -5.38
N THR A 154 -9.64 7.40 -5.58
CA THR A 154 -9.24 7.90 -6.90
C THR A 154 -8.09 7.06 -7.41
N THR A 155 -8.17 6.57 -8.65
CA THR A 155 -7.11 5.78 -9.28
C THR A 155 -7.09 5.99 -10.79
N GLY A 156 -5.94 5.80 -11.38
CA GLY A 156 -5.74 5.79 -12.83
C GLY A 156 -4.67 6.76 -13.31
N ASP A 157 -3.80 6.24 -14.12
CA ASP A 157 -2.70 6.91 -14.79
C ASP A 157 -2.89 6.93 -16.32
N SER A 158 -1.79 6.88 -17.08
CA SER A 158 -1.82 6.72 -18.55
C SER A 158 -1.75 5.26 -19.00
N GLY A 159 -1.52 4.32 -18.08
CA GLY A 159 -1.47 2.88 -18.31
C GLY A 159 -2.85 2.24 -18.43
N ASN A 160 -2.86 0.98 -18.79
CA ASN A 160 -4.08 0.18 -18.83
C ASN A 160 -4.04 -0.84 -17.72
N ASP A 161 -5.02 -0.75 -16.81
CA ASP A 161 -5.12 -1.60 -15.62
C ASP A 161 -6.35 -2.48 -15.65
N THR A 162 -6.27 -3.60 -14.96
CA THR A 162 -7.40 -4.53 -14.83
C THR A 162 -7.56 -4.94 -13.37
N VAL A 163 -8.73 -4.68 -12.82
CA VAL A 163 -9.18 -5.22 -11.55
C VAL A 163 -10.18 -6.35 -11.85
N SER A 164 -9.74 -7.58 -11.66
CA SER A 164 -10.58 -8.76 -11.92
C SER A 164 -11.28 -9.27 -10.66
N GLY A 165 -10.88 -8.82 -9.48
CA GLY A 165 -11.55 -9.09 -8.23
C GLY A 165 -12.85 -8.29 -8.05
N VAL A 166 -13.57 -8.60 -6.99
CA VAL A 166 -14.81 -7.90 -6.66
C VAL A 166 -14.49 -6.60 -5.92
N ILE A 167 -15.05 -5.49 -6.38
CA ILE A 167 -15.10 -4.23 -5.63
C ILE A 167 -16.45 -4.17 -4.90
N SER A 168 -16.42 -3.94 -3.61
CA SER A 168 -17.58 -3.93 -2.72
C SER A 168 -17.55 -2.74 -1.75
N GLY A 169 -18.64 -2.54 -0.99
CA GLY A 169 -18.76 -1.50 0.02
C GLY A 169 -19.68 -0.35 -0.38
N LEU A 170 -19.64 0.74 0.39
CA LEU A 170 -20.52 1.90 0.23
C LEU A 170 -19.80 3.12 -0.36
N GLY A 171 -18.48 3.09 -0.44
CA GLY A 171 -17.65 4.18 -0.96
C GLY A 171 -17.73 4.33 -2.47
N SER A 172 -17.20 5.43 -2.94
CA SER A 172 -17.19 5.84 -4.35
C SER A 172 -15.84 5.61 -5.00
N LEU A 173 -15.83 5.53 -6.33
CA LEU A 173 -14.62 5.33 -7.12
C LEU A 173 -14.50 6.41 -8.20
N VAL A 174 -13.32 7.00 -8.32
CA VAL A 174 -12.99 7.96 -9.37
C VAL A 174 -11.89 7.38 -10.25
N LYS A 175 -12.17 7.25 -11.55
CA LYS A 175 -11.15 6.96 -12.56
C LYS A 175 -10.57 8.28 -13.05
N ALA A 176 -9.29 8.50 -12.79
CA ALA A 176 -8.50 9.62 -13.31
C ALA A 176 -7.57 9.15 -14.44
N GLY A 177 -6.76 10.07 -14.99
CA GLY A 177 -5.78 9.76 -16.03
C GLY A 177 -6.38 9.30 -17.37
N SER A 178 -5.52 9.12 -18.37
CA SER A 178 -5.91 8.83 -19.77
C SER A 178 -5.96 7.34 -20.13
N GLY A 179 -5.41 6.46 -19.29
CA GLY A 179 -5.40 5.02 -19.51
C GLY A 179 -6.77 4.36 -19.34
N ILE A 180 -6.85 3.08 -19.64
CA ILE A 180 -8.08 2.29 -19.50
C ILE A 180 -8.03 1.53 -18.18
N LEU A 181 -9.05 1.72 -17.34
CA LEU A 181 -9.28 0.89 -16.17
C LEU A 181 -10.42 -0.08 -16.45
N THR A 182 -10.11 -1.38 -16.43
CA THR A 182 -11.08 -2.45 -16.72
C THR A 182 -11.51 -3.13 -15.44
N PHE A 183 -12.81 -3.16 -15.17
CA PHE A 183 -13.41 -3.96 -14.10
C PHE A 183 -14.06 -5.21 -14.70
N SER A 184 -13.54 -6.40 -14.42
CA SER A 184 -14.09 -7.65 -14.90
C SER A 184 -14.73 -8.50 -13.80
N GLY A 185 -14.62 -8.10 -12.53
CA GLY A 185 -15.30 -8.74 -11.41
C GLY A 185 -16.79 -8.39 -11.31
N ALA A 186 -17.55 -9.17 -10.56
CA ALA A 186 -18.95 -8.90 -10.25
C ALA A 186 -19.05 -7.85 -9.11
N ASN A 187 -18.82 -6.59 -9.44
CA ASN A 187 -18.75 -5.49 -8.48
C ASN A 187 -20.10 -5.21 -7.82
N THR A 188 -20.06 -4.93 -6.52
CA THR A 188 -21.25 -4.73 -5.67
C THR A 188 -21.20 -3.45 -4.83
N TYR A 189 -20.18 -2.60 -5.00
CA TYR A 189 -20.15 -1.30 -4.31
C TYR A 189 -21.33 -0.43 -4.74
N THR A 190 -21.81 0.43 -3.84
CA THR A 190 -23.02 1.21 -4.06
C THR A 190 -22.78 2.71 -4.18
N GLY A 191 -21.55 3.16 -3.95
CA GLY A 191 -21.16 4.55 -4.17
C GLY A 191 -21.05 4.89 -5.66
N ASP A 192 -20.84 6.15 -5.95
CA ASP A 192 -20.76 6.67 -7.32
C ASP A 192 -19.49 6.20 -8.03
N THR A 193 -19.58 6.04 -9.35
CA THR A 193 -18.43 5.88 -10.21
C THR A 193 -18.28 7.09 -11.12
N THR A 194 -17.19 7.81 -11.00
CA THR A 194 -16.89 8.98 -11.81
C THR A 194 -15.67 8.70 -12.70
N CYS A 195 -15.78 8.98 -13.99
CA CYS A 195 -14.64 8.97 -14.91
C CYS A 195 -14.28 10.41 -15.27
N LEU A 196 -13.10 10.85 -14.86
CA LEU A 196 -12.58 12.17 -15.21
C LEU A 196 -11.89 12.09 -16.56
N LEU A 197 -12.43 12.76 -17.56
CA LEU A 197 -11.75 12.96 -18.83
C LEU A 197 -10.66 14.04 -18.64
N TYR A 198 -9.40 13.63 -18.63
CA TYR A 198 -8.29 14.58 -18.63
C TYR A 198 -8.15 15.16 -20.04
N THR A 199 -8.76 16.31 -20.30
CA THR A 199 -8.40 17.10 -21.48
C THR A 199 -7.25 18.01 -21.07
N SER A 200 -6.06 17.71 -21.57
CA SER A 200 -4.88 18.55 -21.36
C SER A 200 -4.87 19.80 -22.27
N ASP A 201 -6.03 20.33 -22.61
CA ASP A 201 -6.09 21.54 -23.41
C ASP A 201 -7.06 22.54 -22.82
N ALA A 202 -6.51 23.54 -22.14
CA ALA A 202 -7.21 24.75 -21.75
C ALA A 202 -7.36 25.76 -22.91
N ALA A 203 -7.17 25.33 -24.16
CA ALA A 203 -7.10 26.21 -25.33
C ALA A 203 -7.98 25.78 -26.51
N ASP A 204 -8.73 24.70 -26.46
CA ASP A 204 -9.67 24.39 -27.55
C ASP A 204 -11.11 24.54 -27.11
N GLU A 205 -11.69 25.56 -27.70
CA GLU A 205 -13.08 25.98 -27.57
C GLU A 205 -14.06 24.82 -27.80
N LEU A 206 -15.11 24.83 -26.97
CA LEU A 206 -16.37 24.21 -27.21
C LEU A 206 -16.81 24.40 -28.66
N SER A 207 -16.69 23.39 -29.48
CA SER A 207 -17.48 23.24 -30.70
C SER A 207 -18.49 22.13 -30.47
N CYS A 208 -19.71 22.52 -30.27
CA CYS A 208 -20.87 21.63 -30.32
C CYS A 208 -21.07 21.06 -31.72
#